data_2a75faa69959e4264d8756ea4f4f4214
#
_entry.id   2a75faa69959e4264d8756ea4f4f4214
#
_cell.length_a   1.000
_cell.length_b   1.000
_cell.length_c   1.000
_cell.angle_alpha   90.00
_cell.angle_beta   90.00
_cell.angle_gamma   90.00
#
_symmetry.space_group_name_H-M   'P 1'
#
loop_
_entity.id
_entity.type
_entity.pdbx_description
1 polymer ?
#
loop_
_entity_poly.entity_id
_entity_poly.type
_entity_poly.pdbx_seq_one_letter_code
_entity_poly.pdbx_strand_id
1 'polypeptide(L)'
;MNEQLKGFFNEYRKLIDARLPSYIEDLSTPDTLKQAMTYSLKAGGKRVRPLLLLATLDGFNRPIEDGLDLACAIEMIHTYSLIHDDLPAMDDDDTRRGQPTNHKVYGEAMAILAGDALLTYSFELITSMPAVREEPAKALTLVRELAKASGPCGMVGGQVADIEGENRSLTVQELADIHHHKTGDLLAYSIIAGAVLADASEEDLEHLRMFAIELGLLFQIKDDILDVEGDSDKLGKPVGSDDGNNKSTYPSLLGLDGAKKMLDVHTMKAKEHLEAVKMDRTLLLALTDYVAGRDH
;
A
#
# COMPACT_ATOMS: atom_id res chain seq x y z
N MET A 1 -9.33 6.25 -15.73
CA MET A 1 -9.94 6.68 -14.43
C MET A 1 -11.18 7.52 -14.73
N ASN A 2 -12.35 7.22 -14.15
CA ASN A 2 -13.56 8.03 -14.32
C ASN A 2 -13.45 9.35 -13.55
N GLU A 3 -14.30 10.35 -13.89
CA GLU A 3 -14.20 11.71 -13.33
C GLU A 3 -14.46 11.75 -11.80
N GLN A 4 -15.33 10.90 -11.27
CA GLN A 4 -15.62 10.83 -9.83
C GLN A 4 -14.39 10.34 -9.05
N LEU A 5 -13.79 9.23 -9.47
CA LEU A 5 -12.57 8.71 -8.85
C LEU A 5 -11.41 9.69 -8.97
N LYS A 6 -11.28 10.38 -10.10
CA LYS A 6 -10.27 11.41 -10.32
C LYS A 6 -10.46 12.60 -9.39
N GLY A 7 -11.68 13.05 -9.21
CA GLY A 7 -12.03 14.11 -8.25
C GLY A 7 -11.66 13.72 -6.83
N PHE A 8 -12.11 12.54 -6.38
CA PHE A 8 -11.80 11.97 -5.07
C PHE A 8 -10.28 11.86 -4.83
N PHE A 9 -9.54 11.31 -5.78
CA PHE A 9 -8.10 11.15 -5.67
C PHE A 9 -7.37 12.50 -5.58
N ASN A 10 -7.75 13.48 -6.41
CA ASN A 10 -7.11 14.79 -6.42
C ASN A 10 -7.35 15.57 -5.12
N GLU A 11 -8.53 15.44 -4.54
CA GLU A 11 -8.90 16.10 -3.29
C GLU A 11 -8.16 15.48 -2.11
N TYR A 12 -8.37 14.19 -1.88
CA TYR A 12 -7.87 13.54 -0.66
C TYR A 12 -6.36 13.25 -0.69
N ARG A 13 -5.77 13.06 -1.88
CA ARG A 13 -4.31 13.01 -2.00
C ARG A 13 -3.66 14.31 -1.54
N LYS A 14 -4.18 15.47 -1.95
CA LYS A 14 -3.67 16.78 -1.51
C LYS A 14 -3.79 16.94 0.01
N LEU A 15 -4.91 16.49 0.57
CA LEU A 15 -5.14 16.55 2.01
C LEU A 15 -4.14 15.68 2.79
N ILE A 16 -3.91 14.45 2.33
CA ILE A 16 -2.92 13.52 2.91
C ILE A 16 -1.50 14.10 2.78
N ASP A 17 -1.12 14.59 1.59
CA ASP A 17 0.21 15.16 1.33
C ASP A 17 0.49 16.41 2.18
N ALA A 18 -0.53 17.20 2.49
CA ALA A 18 -0.41 18.34 3.40
C ALA A 18 -0.31 17.91 4.87
N ARG A 19 -1.06 16.87 5.27
CA ARG A 19 -1.17 16.45 6.67
C ARG A 19 0.02 15.59 7.14
N LEU A 20 0.59 14.75 6.27
CA LEU A 20 1.71 13.88 6.63
C LEU A 20 2.90 14.62 7.25
N PRO A 21 3.42 15.73 6.66
CA PRO A 21 4.53 16.47 7.26
C PRO A 21 4.20 17.12 8.60
N SER A 22 2.94 17.58 8.80
CA SER A 22 2.56 18.30 10.03
C SER A 22 2.70 17.42 11.29
N TYR A 23 2.43 16.12 11.19
CA TYR A 23 2.66 15.23 12.33
C TYR A 23 4.13 15.16 12.76
N ILE A 24 5.07 15.28 11.81
CA ILE A 24 6.51 15.20 12.09
C ILE A 24 7.02 16.54 12.61
N GLU A 25 6.49 17.67 12.12
CA GLU A 25 6.88 19.02 12.54
C GLU A 25 6.63 19.25 14.03
N ASP A 26 5.55 18.71 14.58
CA ASP A 26 5.15 18.88 15.98
C ASP A 26 5.92 17.96 16.97
N LEU A 27 6.69 16.97 16.48
CA LEU A 27 7.43 16.06 17.34
C LEU A 27 8.59 16.74 18.06
N SER A 28 8.78 16.44 19.34
CA SER A 28 9.96 16.84 20.11
C SER A 28 11.09 15.84 19.93
N THR A 29 11.81 15.93 18.79
CA THR A 29 12.87 15.00 18.39
C THR A 29 13.98 15.77 17.63
N PRO A 30 15.19 15.22 17.45
CA PRO A 30 16.27 15.91 16.74
C PRO A 30 15.85 16.34 15.32
N ASP A 31 16.25 17.55 14.92
CA ASP A 31 15.87 18.14 13.62
C ASP A 31 16.31 17.28 12.42
N THR A 32 17.48 16.62 12.50
CA THR A 32 17.97 15.74 11.44
C THR A 32 17.02 14.56 11.22
N LEU A 33 16.46 13.98 12.29
CA LEU A 33 15.48 12.90 12.20
C LEU A 33 14.18 13.40 11.57
N LYS A 34 13.67 14.57 12.01
CA LYS A 34 12.49 15.20 11.38
C LYS A 34 12.68 15.41 9.88
N GLN A 35 13.84 15.93 9.49
CA GLN A 35 14.17 16.17 8.08
C GLN A 35 14.19 14.88 7.27
N ALA A 36 14.83 13.82 7.78
CA ALA A 36 14.91 12.53 7.11
C ALA A 36 13.53 11.86 6.96
N MET A 37 12.70 11.85 8.02
CA MET A 37 11.32 11.34 7.96
C MET A 37 10.48 12.13 6.94
N THR A 38 10.49 13.46 7.04
CA THR A 38 9.71 14.36 6.19
C THR A 38 10.13 14.28 4.72
N TYR A 39 11.42 14.10 4.45
CA TYR A 39 11.96 13.95 3.09
C TYR A 39 11.27 12.84 2.32
N SER A 40 11.24 11.63 2.88
CA SER A 40 10.60 10.48 2.22
C SER A 40 9.07 10.60 2.15
N LEU A 41 8.42 11.17 3.17
CA LEU A 41 6.98 11.44 3.14
C LEU A 41 6.61 12.44 2.02
N LYS A 42 7.45 13.46 1.78
CA LYS A 42 7.27 14.48 0.72
C LYS A 42 7.68 14.02 -0.68
N ALA A 43 8.34 12.87 -0.84
CA ALA A 43 8.72 12.35 -2.15
C ALA A 43 7.51 12.03 -3.07
N GLY A 44 6.29 12.18 -2.57
CA GLY A 44 5.05 11.97 -3.30
C GLY A 44 4.63 10.51 -3.38
N GLY A 45 3.88 10.16 -4.42
CA GLY A 45 3.36 8.82 -4.66
C GLY A 45 1.88 8.81 -5.03
N LYS A 46 1.35 7.64 -5.41
CA LYS A 46 -0.06 7.48 -5.80
C LYS A 46 -1.01 7.48 -4.59
N ARG A 47 -0.50 7.32 -3.37
CA ARG A 47 -1.27 7.26 -2.11
C ARG A 47 -2.42 6.25 -2.16
N VAL A 48 -2.25 5.13 -2.83
CA VAL A 48 -3.32 4.14 -3.06
C VAL A 48 -3.87 3.59 -1.74
N ARG A 49 -3.00 3.24 -0.79
CA ARG A 49 -3.41 2.68 0.51
C ARG A 49 -4.27 3.63 1.34
N PRO A 50 -3.83 4.88 1.60
CA PRO A 50 -4.69 5.89 2.20
C PRO A 50 -6.03 6.08 1.50
N LEU A 51 -6.02 6.16 0.17
CA LEU A 51 -7.23 6.41 -0.63
C LEU A 51 -8.20 5.23 -0.62
N LEU A 52 -7.70 3.98 -0.51
CA LEU A 52 -8.54 2.79 -0.30
C LEU A 52 -9.29 2.86 1.03
N LEU A 53 -8.61 3.24 2.11
CA LEU A 53 -9.25 3.43 3.41
C LEU A 53 -10.35 4.49 3.34
N LEU A 54 -10.05 5.65 2.77
CA LEU A 54 -11.00 6.75 2.68
C LEU A 54 -12.18 6.42 1.75
N ALA A 55 -11.93 5.71 0.63
CA ALA A 55 -13.01 5.25 -0.26
C ALA A 55 -13.93 4.22 0.43
N THR A 56 -13.38 3.40 1.33
CA THR A 56 -14.18 2.46 2.12
C THR A 56 -15.06 3.21 3.13
N LEU A 57 -14.50 4.21 3.84
CA LEU A 57 -15.28 5.07 4.74
C LEU A 57 -16.41 5.79 4.01
N ASP A 58 -16.11 6.41 2.86
CA ASP A 58 -17.09 7.10 2.03
C ASP A 58 -18.23 6.16 1.63
N GLY A 59 -17.89 4.94 1.21
CA GLY A 59 -18.86 3.92 0.84
C GLY A 59 -19.83 3.54 1.97
N PHE A 60 -19.39 3.60 3.23
CA PHE A 60 -20.24 3.42 4.41
C PHE A 60 -20.89 4.71 4.92
N ASN A 61 -20.81 5.81 4.17
CA ASN A 61 -21.31 7.14 4.54
C ASN A 61 -20.76 7.67 5.88
N ARG A 62 -19.49 7.38 6.18
CA ARG A 62 -18.79 7.93 7.35
C ARG A 62 -17.96 9.15 6.96
N PRO A 63 -17.80 10.13 7.86
CA PRO A 63 -16.97 11.30 7.61
C PRO A 63 -15.54 10.87 7.26
N ILE A 64 -14.99 11.42 6.19
CA ILE A 64 -13.61 11.15 5.75
C ILE A 64 -12.59 11.58 6.82
N GLU A 65 -12.90 12.62 7.55
CA GLU A 65 -12.08 13.17 8.64
C GLU A 65 -11.76 12.13 9.71
N ASP A 66 -12.69 11.19 9.97
CA ASP A 66 -12.51 10.12 10.95
C ASP A 66 -11.38 9.16 10.57
N GLY A 67 -11.06 9.04 9.28
CA GLY A 67 -10.04 8.15 8.74
C GLY A 67 -8.72 8.80 8.36
N LEU A 68 -8.61 10.13 8.36
CA LEU A 68 -7.42 10.82 7.86
C LEU A 68 -6.14 10.49 8.64
N ASP A 69 -6.22 10.42 9.96
CA ASP A 69 -5.06 10.09 10.80
C ASP A 69 -4.60 8.65 10.55
N LEU A 70 -5.55 7.71 10.44
CA LEU A 70 -5.26 6.32 10.11
C LEU A 70 -4.70 6.16 8.69
N ALA A 71 -5.22 6.90 7.73
CA ALA A 71 -4.71 6.95 6.36
C ALA A 71 -3.25 7.42 6.32
N CYS A 72 -2.92 8.44 7.12
CA CYS A 72 -1.54 8.93 7.29
C CYS A 72 -0.65 7.89 7.99
N ALA A 73 -1.14 7.21 9.03
CA ALA A 73 -0.40 6.14 9.70
C ALA A 73 -0.05 4.98 8.74
N ILE A 74 -1.00 4.55 7.91
CA ILE A 74 -0.75 3.53 6.88
C ILE A 74 0.33 3.99 5.88
N GLU A 75 0.29 5.24 5.46
CA GLU A 75 1.31 5.77 4.53
C GLU A 75 2.67 5.91 5.20
N MET A 76 2.74 6.16 6.52
CA MET A 76 4.01 6.12 7.28
C MET A 76 4.58 4.70 7.30
N ILE A 77 3.73 3.67 7.52
CA ILE A 77 4.13 2.25 7.42
C ILE A 77 4.65 1.93 6.02
N HIS A 78 3.96 2.34 4.98
CA HIS A 78 4.44 2.13 3.62
C HIS A 78 5.74 2.90 3.32
N THR A 79 5.89 4.11 3.86
CA THR A 79 7.09 4.93 3.63
C THR A 79 8.31 4.36 4.34
N TYR A 80 8.18 3.85 5.58
CA TYR A 80 9.31 3.23 6.25
C TYR A 80 9.82 2.01 5.46
N SER A 81 8.90 1.17 4.93
CA SER A 81 9.32 0.00 4.17
C SER A 81 10.13 0.40 2.93
N LEU A 82 9.71 1.46 2.22
CA LEU A 82 10.46 1.97 1.07
C LEU A 82 11.83 2.53 1.46
N ILE A 83 11.95 3.22 2.61
CA ILE A 83 13.24 3.74 3.10
C ILE A 83 14.21 2.58 3.37
N HIS A 84 13.71 1.49 3.98
CA HIS A 84 14.54 0.33 4.30
C HIS A 84 14.84 -0.52 3.06
N ASP A 85 13.89 -0.68 2.15
CA ASP A 85 14.10 -1.40 0.89
C ASP A 85 15.19 -0.72 0.04
N ASP A 86 15.29 0.62 0.04
CA ASP A 86 16.29 1.37 -0.72
C ASP A 86 17.74 1.21 -0.18
N LEU A 87 17.94 0.69 1.03
CA LEU A 87 19.28 0.59 1.66
C LEU A 87 20.23 -0.31 0.87
N PRO A 88 21.58 -0.07 0.96
CA PRO A 88 22.58 -0.91 0.29
C PRO A 88 22.54 -2.40 0.68
N ALA A 89 21.99 -2.72 1.85
CA ALA A 89 21.84 -4.11 2.30
C ALA A 89 20.54 -4.78 1.78
N MET A 90 19.73 -4.05 1.03
CA MET A 90 18.45 -4.47 0.46
C MET A 90 18.52 -4.31 -1.07
N ASP A 91 17.67 -3.46 -1.67
CA ASP A 91 17.61 -3.27 -3.12
C ASP A 91 18.75 -2.37 -3.68
N ASP A 92 19.47 -1.64 -2.81
CA ASP A 92 20.57 -0.69 -3.14
C ASP A 92 20.17 0.36 -4.19
N ASP A 93 18.98 0.91 -4.05
CA ASP A 93 18.42 1.90 -4.97
C ASP A 93 18.98 3.31 -4.69
N ASP A 94 19.55 3.95 -5.71
CA ASP A 94 20.05 5.33 -5.62
C ASP A 94 18.95 6.38 -5.72
N THR A 95 17.84 6.05 -6.38
CA THR A 95 16.74 6.99 -6.65
C THR A 95 15.37 6.34 -6.48
N ARG A 96 14.43 7.10 -5.93
CA ARG A 96 13.02 6.73 -5.82
C ARG A 96 12.11 7.88 -6.19
N ARG A 97 11.17 7.65 -7.09
CA ARG A 97 10.22 8.69 -7.57
C ARG A 97 10.94 9.93 -8.14
N GLY A 98 12.10 9.73 -8.79
CA GLY A 98 12.90 10.79 -9.38
C GLY A 98 13.71 11.64 -8.39
N GLN A 99 13.78 11.23 -7.12
CA GLN A 99 14.58 11.87 -6.09
C GLN A 99 15.65 10.89 -5.56
N PRO A 100 16.81 11.36 -5.08
CA PRO A 100 17.76 10.49 -4.37
C PRO A 100 17.09 9.80 -3.18
N THR A 101 17.46 8.55 -2.90
CA THR A 101 16.94 7.80 -1.76
C THR A 101 17.38 8.38 -0.43
N ASN A 102 16.70 8.04 0.65
CA ASN A 102 16.94 8.62 1.98
C ASN A 102 18.39 8.43 2.43
N HIS A 103 18.94 7.22 2.24
CA HIS A 103 20.31 6.91 2.65
C HIS A 103 21.38 7.67 1.82
N LYS A 104 21.07 8.06 0.58
CA LYS A 104 21.97 8.91 -0.22
C LYS A 104 22.02 10.35 0.29
N VAL A 105 20.92 10.85 0.86
CA VAL A 105 20.84 12.23 1.37
C VAL A 105 21.30 12.36 2.81
N TYR A 106 20.92 11.42 3.68
CA TYR A 106 21.14 11.50 5.13
C TYR A 106 22.13 10.46 5.67
N GLY A 107 22.59 9.51 4.84
CA GLY A 107 23.40 8.37 5.24
C GLY A 107 22.58 7.20 5.79
N GLU A 108 23.15 5.99 5.73
CA GLU A 108 22.47 4.74 6.06
C GLU A 108 21.90 4.72 7.50
N ALA A 109 22.71 5.13 8.49
CA ALA A 109 22.27 5.13 9.89
C ALA A 109 21.03 6.02 10.12
N MET A 110 20.97 7.19 9.48
CA MET A 110 19.83 8.08 9.61
C MET A 110 18.62 7.55 8.84
N ALA A 111 18.81 6.92 7.69
CA ALA A 111 17.73 6.27 6.92
C ALA A 111 17.09 5.13 7.74
N ILE A 112 17.90 4.28 8.37
CA ILE A 112 17.42 3.22 9.28
C ILE A 112 16.56 3.85 10.40
N LEU A 113 17.09 4.85 11.10
CA LEU A 113 16.37 5.49 12.21
C LEU A 113 15.12 6.23 11.77
N ALA A 114 15.10 6.82 10.57
CA ALA A 114 13.92 7.47 10.02
C ALA A 114 12.81 6.45 9.72
N GLY A 115 13.17 5.28 9.17
CA GLY A 115 12.25 4.17 8.99
C GLY A 115 11.69 3.64 10.31
N ASP A 116 12.55 3.37 11.30
CA ASP A 116 12.15 2.91 12.64
C ASP A 116 11.19 3.89 13.32
N ALA A 117 11.48 5.20 13.20
CA ALA A 117 10.65 6.24 13.77
C ALA A 117 9.27 6.31 13.12
N LEU A 118 9.19 6.26 11.78
CA LEU A 118 7.90 6.22 11.06
C LEU A 118 7.09 4.99 11.42
N LEU A 119 7.73 3.81 11.47
CA LEU A 119 7.09 2.56 11.85
C LEU A 119 6.47 2.67 13.25
N THR A 120 7.25 3.11 14.23
CA THR A 120 6.81 3.18 15.62
C THR A 120 5.74 4.26 15.83
N TYR A 121 5.96 5.45 15.23
CA TYR A 121 5.05 6.58 15.37
C TYR A 121 3.66 6.33 14.74
N SER A 122 3.57 5.50 13.71
CA SER A 122 2.28 5.13 13.12
C SER A 122 1.32 4.49 14.12
N PHE A 123 1.82 3.66 15.06
CA PHE A 123 1.01 3.06 16.11
C PHE A 123 0.58 4.07 17.18
N GLU A 124 1.44 5.01 17.55
CA GLU A 124 1.11 6.12 18.45
C GLU A 124 -0.01 6.97 17.83
N LEU A 125 0.11 7.31 16.55
CA LEU A 125 -0.89 8.10 15.83
C LEU A 125 -2.28 7.43 15.88
N ILE A 126 -2.37 6.12 15.61
CA ILE A 126 -3.64 5.39 15.65
C ILE A 126 -4.29 5.47 17.04
N THR A 127 -3.51 5.28 18.11
CA THR A 127 -4.06 5.31 19.48
C THR A 127 -4.48 6.70 19.93
N SER A 128 -3.98 7.75 19.29
CA SER A 128 -4.25 9.16 19.59
C SER A 128 -5.42 9.75 18.78
N MET A 129 -5.96 9.01 17.81
CA MET A 129 -7.02 9.50 16.92
C MET A 129 -8.28 9.88 17.68
N PRO A 130 -8.89 11.06 17.39
CA PRO A 130 -10.19 11.43 17.96
C PRO A 130 -11.28 10.39 17.70
N ALA A 131 -11.32 9.79 16.51
CA ALA A 131 -12.34 8.82 16.10
C ALA A 131 -12.38 7.54 16.96
N VAL A 132 -11.32 7.21 17.67
CA VAL A 132 -11.26 6.00 18.55
C VAL A 132 -11.03 6.32 20.02
N ARG A 133 -10.99 7.61 20.40
CA ARG A 133 -10.70 8.03 21.77
C ARG A 133 -11.67 7.44 22.80
N GLU A 134 -12.95 7.38 22.47
CA GLU A 134 -13.99 6.81 23.32
C GLU A 134 -14.20 5.30 23.09
N GLU A 135 -13.44 4.70 22.17
CA GLU A 135 -13.58 3.32 21.72
C GLU A 135 -12.24 2.56 21.76
N PRO A 136 -11.65 2.32 22.95
CA PRO A 136 -10.32 1.72 23.07
C PRO A 136 -10.23 0.31 22.46
N ALA A 137 -11.32 -0.44 22.43
CA ALA A 137 -11.38 -1.75 21.81
C ALA A 137 -11.20 -1.66 20.28
N LYS A 138 -11.75 -0.63 19.65
CA LYS A 138 -11.60 -0.34 18.21
C LYS A 138 -10.17 0.07 17.91
N ALA A 139 -9.59 0.97 18.71
CA ALA A 139 -8.17 1.35 18.59
C ALA A 139 -7.24 0.14 18.69
N LEU A 140 -7.47 -0.74 19.67
CA LEU A 140 -6.68 -1.97 19.83
C LEU A 140 -6.82 -2.92 18.64
N THR A 141 -8.02 -3.03 18.08
CA THR A 141 -8.27 -3.83 16.86
C THR A 141 -7.47 -3.27 15.69
N LEU A 142 -7.52 -1.96 15.42
CA LEU A 142 -6.78 -1.32 14.35
C LEU A 142 -5.27 -1.50 14.50
N VAL A 143 -4.73 -1.31 15.71
CA VAL A 143 -3.30 -1.51 16.01
C VAL A 143 -2.90 -2.97 15.79
N ARG A 144 -3.68 -3.94 16.29
CA ARG A 144 -3.39 -5.37 16.12
C ARG A 144 -3.39 -5.79 14.66
N GLU A 145 -4.40 -5.38 13.91
CA GLU A 145 -4.50 -5.73 12.49
C GLU A 145 -3.38 -5.06 11.66
N LEU A 146 -2.98 -3.80 11.97
CA LEU A 146 -1.82 -3.17 11.33
C LEU A 146 -0.52 -3.91 11.65
N ALA A 147 -0.30 -4.26 12.91
CA ALA A 147 0.88 -5.01 13.33
C ALA A 147 0.95 -6.39 12.64
N LYS A 148 -0.19 -7.06 12.43
CA LYS A 148 -0.26 -8.30 11.67
C LYS A 148 0.07 -8.07 10.19
N ALA A 149 -0.55 -7.07 9.55
CA ALA A 149 -0.38 -6.79 8.12
C ALA A 149 1.03 -6.30 7.76
N SER A 150 1.68 -5.54 8.66
CA SER A 150 3.04 -5.01 8.43
C SER A 150 4.15 -5.87 9.01
N GLY A 151 3.83 -6.82 9.89
CA GLY A 151 4.79 -7.59 10.68
C GLY A 151 5.28 -8.88 10.03
N PRO A 152 5.77 -9.84 10.87
CA PRO A 152 6.43 -11.07 10.40
C PRO A 152 5.49 -12.02 9.64
N CYS A 153 4.17 -11.95 9.87
CA CYS A 153 3.18 -12.74 9.15
C CYS A 153 2.55 -11.99 7.97
N GLY A 154 3.01 -10.78 7.67
CA GLY A 154 2.54 -9.91 6.60
C GLY A 154 3.71 -9.36 5.78
N MET A 155 3.75 -8.04 5.60
CA MET A 155 4.69 -7.36 4.70
C MET A 155 6.16 -7.72 4.95
N VAL A 156 6.64 -7.74 6.20
CA VAL A 156 8.03 -8.12 6.51
C VAL A 156 8.30 -9.58 6.16
N GLY A 157 7.39 -10.50 6.49
CA GLY A 157 7.50 -11.91 6.10
C GLY A 157 7.50 -12.10 4.59
N GLY A 158 6.64 -11.33 3.88
CA GLY A 158 6.60 -11.31 2.42
C GLY A 158 7.90 -10.77 1.80
N GLN A 159 8.52 -9.75 2.40
CA GLN A 159 9.83 -9.25 1.97
C GLN A 159 10.95 -10.30 2.14
N VAL A 160 10.95 -11.04 3.24
CA VAL A 160 11.89 -12.17 3.43
C VAL A 160 11.69 -13.24 2.36
N ALA A 161 10.43 -13.61 2.10
CA ALA A 161 10.11 -14.62 1.08
C ALA A 161 10.48 -14.14 -0.35
N ASP A 162 10.36 -12.83 -0.63
CA ASP A 162 10.81 -12.23 -1.88
C ASP A 162 12.33 -12.35 -2.07
N ILE A 163 13.12 -11.99 -1.05
CA ILE A 163 14.58 -12.13 -1.04
C ILE A 163 15.01 -13.61 -1.19
N GLU A 164 14.36 -14.53 -0.46
CA GLU A 164 14.65 -15.97 -0.56
C GLU A 164 14.20 -16.57 -1.91
N GLY A 165 13.27 -15.91 -2.60
CA GLY A 165 12.77 -16.26 -3.93
C GLY A 165 13.69 -15.83 -5.07
N GLU A 166 14.63 -14.92 -4.83
CA GLU A 166 15.61 -14.49 -5.83
C GLU A 166 16.49 -15.65 -6.32
N ASN A 167 16.78 -15.65 -7.62
CA ASN A 167 17.56 -16.72 -8.27
C ASN A 167 16.96 -18.14 -8.13
N ARG A 168 15.66 -18.26 -7.86
CA ARG A 168 14.90 -19.51 -7.82
C ARG A 168 13.77 -19.48 -8.85
N SER A 169 13.44 -20.65 -9.40
CA SER A 169 12.22 -20.81 -10.19
C SER A 169 11.07 -21.05 -9.23
N LEU A 170 10.22 -20.04 -9.04
CA LEU A 170 9.03 -20.13 -8.21
C LEU A 170 7.88 -20.79 -8.99
N THR A 171 6.98 -21.43 -8.27
CA THR A 171 5.64 -21.77 -8.78
C THR A 171 4.75 -20.54 -8.78
N VAL A 172 3.66 -20.55 -9.54
CA VAL A 172 2.65 -19.48 -9.55
C VAL A 172 2.07 -19.24 -8.14
N GLN A 173 1.90 -20.32 -7.35
CA GLN A 173 1.38 -20.23 -6.00
C GLN A 173 2.39 -19.55 -5.05
N GLU A 174 3.67 -19.93 -5.09
CA GLU A 174 4.73 -19.29 -4.28
C GLU A 174 4.84 -17.79 -4.62
N LEU A 175 4.77 -17.44 -5.91
CA LEU A 175 4.74 -16.03 -6.33
C LEU A 175 3.51 -15.30 -5.80
N ALA A 176 2.33 -15.92 -5.89
CA ALA A 176 1.09 -15.35 -5.36
C ALA A 176 1.18 -15.12 -3.83
N ASP A 177 1.77 -16.06 -3.09
CA ASP A 177 1.94 -15.96 -1.62
C ASP A 177 2.91 -14.82 -1.26
N ILE A 178 4.02 -14.65 -2.00
CA ILE A 178 4.96 -13.52 -1.82
C ILE A 178 4.22 -12.20 -2.02
N HIS A 179 3.51 -12.05 -3.14
CA HIS A 179 2.77 -10.83 -3.44
C HIS A 179 1.64 -10.55 -2.46
N HIS A 180 0.94 -11.60 -2.01
CA HIS A 180 -0.10 -11.48 -1.01
C HIS A 180 0.45 -10.85 0.27
N HIS A 181 1.57 -11.35 0.79
CA HIS A 181 2.15 -10.86 2.03
C HIS A 181 2.91 -9.55 1.84
N LYS A 182 3.83 -9.46 0.89
CA LYS A 182 4.66 -8.25 0.69
C LYS A 182 3.85 -7.00 0.38
N THR A 183 2.81 -7.12 -0.43
CA THR A 183 2.01 -5.99 -0.93
C THR A 183 0.55 -6.06 -0.52
N GLY A 184 -0.05 -7.24 -0.62
CA GLY A 184 -1.49 -7.47 -0.45
C GLY A 184 -1.98 -7.20 0.98
N ASP A 185 -1.26 -7.65 2.01
CA ASP A 185 -1.70 -7.52 3.41
C ASP A 185 -1.88 -6.06 3.83
N LEU A 186 -0.98 -5.16 3.43
CA LEU A 186 -1.11 -3.74 3.78
C LEU A 186 -2.20 -3.04 2.94
N LEU A 187 -2.45 -3.48 1.70
CA LEU A 187 -3.61 -3.03 0.91
C LEU A 187 -4.92 -3.51 1.54
N ALA A 188 -4.97 -4.78 1.96
CA ALA A 188 -6.14 -5.36 2.63
C ALA A 188 -6.42 -4.65 3.96
N TYR A 189 -5.37 -4.39 4.75
CA TYR A 189 -5.50 -3.61 5.96
C TYR A 189 -6.16 -2.24 5.71
N SER A 190 -5.79 -1.55 4.64
CA SER A 190 -6.35 -0.23 4.32
C SER A 190 -7.88 -0.28 4.16
N ILE A 191 -8.39 -1.30 3.47
CA ILE A 191 -9.83 -1.49 3.26
C ILE A 191 -10.51 -1.91 4.57
N ILE A 192 -9.96 -2.89 5.26
CA ILE A 192 -10.54 -3.42 6.51
C ILE A 192 -10.53 -2.38 7.62
N ALA A 193 -9.48 -1.56 7.71
CA ALA A 193 -9.41 -0.49 8.69
C ALA A 193 -10.49 0.59 8.47
N GLY A 194 -10.77 0.95 7.20
CA GLY A 194 -11.91 1.82 6.86
C GLY A 194 -13.25 1.21 7.28
N ALA A 195 -13.46 -0.09 7.02
CA ALA A 195 -14.67 -0.80 7.40
C ALA A 195 -14.83 -0.93 8.92
N VAL A 196 -13.73 -1.19 9.66
CA VAL A 196 -13.73 -1.22 11.15
C VAL A 196 -14.09 0.14 11.73
N LEU A 197 -13.54 1.24 11.18
CA LEU A 197 -13.91 2.60 11.58
C LEU A 197 -15.38 2.90 11.29
N ALA A 198 -15.91 2.34 10.21
CA ALA A 198 -17.30 2.51 9.81
C ALA A 198 -18.30 1.63 10.58
N ASP A 199 -17.86 0.80 11.52
CA ASP A 199 -18.69 -0.18 12.22
C ASP A 199 -19.39 -1.17 11.26
N ALA A 200 -18.69 -1.60 10.21
CA ALA A 200 -19.21 -2.57 9.26
C ALA A 200 -19.57 -3.90 9.94
N SER A 201 -20.57 -4.61 9.42
CA SER A 201 -20.96 -5.91 9.93
C SER A 201 -19.85 -6.95 9.69
N GLU A 202 -19.84 -8.04 10.49
CA GLU A 202 -18.90 -9.16 10.26
C GLU A 202 -19.06 -9.77 8.86
N GLU A 203 -20.28 -9.81 8.32
CA GLU A 203 -20.57 -10.28 6.97
C GLU A 203 -19.90 -9.36 5.92
N ASP A 204 -20.04 -8.03 6.07
CA ASP A 204 -19.40 -7.06 5.18
C ASP A 204 -17.86 -7.10 5.30
N LEU A 205 -17.34 -7.27 6.52
CA LEU A 205 -15.90 -7.41 6.76
C LEU A 205 -15.32 -8.64 6.06
N GLU A 206 -16.03 -9.78 6.07
CA GLU A 206 -15.57 -11.00 5.39
C GLU A 206 -15.52 -10.80 3.87
N HIS A 207 -16.57 -10.23 3.28
CA HIS A 207 -16.58 -9.91 1.84
C HIS A 207 -15.50 -8.89 1.46
N LEU A 208 -15.26 -7.87 2.30
CA LEU A 208 -14.20 -6.89 2.07
C LEU A 208 -12.80 -7.51 2.20
N ARG A 209 -12.60 -8.51 3.09
CA ARG A 209 -11.33 -9.27 3.14
C ARG A 209 -11.07 -10.00 1.83
N MET A 210 -12.06 -10.71 1.33
CA MET A 210 -11.93 -11.43 0.05
C MET A 210 -11.73 -10.46 -1.13
N PHE A 211 -12.48 -9.37 -1.17
CA PHE A 211 -12.26 -8.29 -2.14
C PHE A 211 -10.82 -7.76 -2.11
N ALA A 212 -10.30 -7.49 -0.91
CA ALA A 212 -8.98 -6.92 -0.74
C ALA A 212 -7.85 -7.87 -1.16
N ILE A 213 -8.00 -9.19 -0.91
CA ILE A 213 -7.07 -10.22 -1.38
C ILE A 213 -7.01 -10.23 -2.90
N GLU A 214 -8.18 -10.28 -3.56
CA GLU A 214 -8.27 -10.29 -5.03
C GLU A 214 -7.72 -8.98 -5.63
N LEU A 215 -7.99 -7.82 -5.01
CA LEU A 215 -7.45 -6.52 -5.42
C LEU A 215 -5.92 -6.46 -5.28
N GLY A 216 -5.35 -7.03 -4.23
CA GLY A 216 -3.91 -7.10 -4.03
C GLY A 216 -3.22 -7.94 -5.11
N LEU A 217 -3.78 -9.10 -5.44
CA LEU A 217 -3.27 -9.97 -6.51
C LEU A 217 -3.38 -9.31 -7.88
N LEU A 218 -4.53 -8.74 -8.22
CA LEU A 218 -4.69 -8.06 -9.51
C LEU A 218 -3.74 -6.85 -9.64
N PHE A 219 -3.43 -6.18 -8.54
CA PHE A 219 -2.50 -5.05 -8.52
C PHE A 219 -1.09 -5.51 -8.93
N GLN A 220 -0.61 -6.60 -8.34
CA GLN A 220 0.72 -7.16 -8.64
C GLN A 220 0.79 -7.80 -10.04
N ILE A 221 -0.23 -8.58 -10.43
CA ILE A 221 -0.30 -9.13 -11.80
C ILE A 221 -0.21 -8.00 -12.83
N LYS A 222 -0.89 -6.88 -12.55
CA LYS A 222 -0.87 -5.71 -13.43
C LYS A 222 0.50 -5.03 -13.46
N ASP A 223 1.18 -4.92 -12.31
CA ASP A 223 2.55 -4.38 -12.26
C ASP A 223 3.52 -5.23 -13.08
N ASP A 224 3.47 -6.56 -12.93
CA ASP A 224 4.29 -7.49 -13.71
C ASP A 224 4.02 -7.40 -15.22
N ILE A 225 2.75 -7.25 -15.63
CA ILE A 225 2.40 -7.04 -17.05
C ILE A 225 2.96 -5.72 -17.55
N LEU A 226 2.89 -4.65 -16.75
CA LEU A 226 3.42 -3.33 -17.12
C LEU A 226 4.94 -3.31 -17.20
N ASP A 227 5.64 -4.13 -16.42
CA ASP A 227 7.10 -4.28 -16.53
C ASP A 227 7.52 -4.87 -17.89
N VAL A 228 6.64 -5.65 -18.55
CA VAL A 228 6.90 -6.23 -19.88
C VAL A 228 6.40 -5.35 -21.01
N GLU A 229 5.17 -4.78 -20.90
CA GLU A 229 4.49 -4.06 -22.00
C GLU A 229 4.45 -2.54 -21.81
N GLY A 230 4.88 -2.04 -20.65
CA GLY A 230 4.76 -0.63 -20.30
C GLY A 230 5.69 0.28 -21.12
N ASP A 231 5.46 1.58 -20.99
CA ASP A 231 6.31 2.63 -21.56
C ASP A 231 7.24 3.15 -20.47
N SER A 232 8.56 2.97 -20.65
CA SER A 232 9.59 3.38 -19.67
C SER A 232 9.46 4.86 -19.26
N ASP A 233 9.08 5.74 -20.19
CA ASP A 233 8.92 7.16 -19.91
C ASP A 233 7.74 7.45 -18.98
N LYS A 234 6.70 6.58 -19.03
CA LYS A 234 5.51 6.70 -18.17
C LYS A 234 5.67 5.98 -16.83
N LEU A 235 6.39 4.86 -16.82
CA LEU A 235 6.63 4.04 -15.62
C LEU A 235 7.63 4.67 -14.67
N GLY A 236 8.55 5.51 -15.18
CA GLY A 236 9.62 6.13 -14.38
C GLY A 236 10.72 5.15 -13.96
N LYS A 237 10.71 3.92 -14.52
CA LYS A 237 11.76 2.90 -14.40
C LYS A 237 11.94 2.20 -15.75
N PRO A 238 13.12 1.60 -16.04
CA PRO A 238 13.32 0.79 -17.24
C PRO A 238 12.32 -0.38 -17.29
N VAL A 239 11.78 -0.67 -18.48
CA VAL A 239 11.01 -1.89 -18.74
C VAL A 239 11.95 -3.09 -18.68
N GLY A 240 11.49 -4.22 -18.11
CA GLY A 240 12.29 -5.42 -17.92
C GLY A 240 13.23 -5.37 -16.72
N SER A 241 13.00 -4.48 -15.75
CA SER A 241 13.80 -4.40 -14.53
C SER A 241 13.75 -5.67 -13.70
N ASP A 242 12.62 -6.38 -13.69
CA ASP A 242 12.42 -7.61 -12.95
C ASP A 242 13.18 -8.79 -13.59
N ASP A 243 13.26 -8.83 -14.91
CA ASP A 243 14.07 -9.82 -15.65
C ASP A 243 15.57 -9.61 -15.40
N GLY A 244 16.02 -8.35 -15.32
CA GLY A 244 17.40 -7.99 -14.97
C GLY A 244 17.79 -8.43 -13.54
N ASN A 245 16.86 -8.55 -12.63
CA ASN A 245 17.04 -8.98 -11.24
C ASN A 245 16.76 -10.48 -11.03
N ASN A 246 16.58 -11.28 -12.08
CA ASN A 246 16.22 -12.69 -12.01
C ASN A 246 14.99 -12.98 -11.12
N LYS A 247 14.02 -12.07 -11.07
CA LYS A 247 12.78 -12.24 -10.32
C LYS A 247 11.74 -13.02 -11.14
N SER A 248 11.06 -13.96 -10.51
CA SER A 248 9.90 -14.63 -11.12
C SER A 248 8.74 -13.64 -11.17
N THR A 249 8.05 -13.58 -12.34
CA THR A 249 6.87 -12.73 -12.56
C THR A 249 5.75 -13.56 -13.17
N TYR A 250 4.48 -13.10 -13.12
CA TYR A 250 3.39 -13.79 -13.77
C TYR A 250 3.60 -13.98 -15.29
N PRO A 251 4.09 -12.96 -16.05
CA PRO A 251 4.43 -13.17 -17.45
C PRO A 251 5.55 -14.20 -17.69
N SER A 252 6.57 -14.27 -16.82
CA SER A 252 7.66 -15.26 -16.97
C SER A 252 7.17 -16.70 -16.73
N LEU A 253 6.22 -16.89 -15.81
CA LEU A 253 5.68 -18.21 -15.45
C LEU A 253 4.56 -18.70 -16.36
N LEU A 254 3.68 -17.82 -16.83
CA LEU A 254 2.44 -18.15 -17.55
C LEU A 254 2.43 -17.68 -19.01
N GLY A 255 3.43 -16.93 -19.42
CA GLY A 255 3.38 -16.10 -20.62
C GLY A 255 2.44 -14.90 -20.42
N LEU A 256 2.60 -13.88 -21.27
CA LEU A 256 1.85 -12.64 -21.18
C LEU A 256 0.32 -12.83 -21.29
N ASP A 257 -0.14 -13.70 -22.20
CA ASP A 257 -1.56 -14.02 -22.35
C ASP A 257 -2.12 -14.76 -21.13
N GLY A 258 -1.31 -15.59 -20.48
CA GLY A 258 -1.68 -16.26 -19.24
C GLY A 258 -1.83 -15.27 -18.08
N ALA A 259 -0.90 -14.33 -17.93
CA ALA A 259 -0.95 -13.27 -16.93
C ALA A 259 -2.19 -12.36 -17.14
N LYS A 260 -2.51 -11.98 -18.38
CA LYS A 260 -3.72 -11.21 -18.71
C LYS A 260 -5.01 -11.93 -18.34
N LYS A 261 -5.10 -13.24 -18.61
CA LYS A 261 -6.26 -14.05 -18.19
C LYS A 261 -6.39 -14.12 -16.67
N MET A 262 -5.27 -14.23 -15.93
CA MET A 262 -5.32 -14.19 -14.47
C MET A 262 -5.79 -12.81 -13.97
N LEU A 263 -5.30 -11.72 -14.56
CA LEU A 263 -5.77 -10.37 -14.25
C LEU A 263 -7.30 -10.25 -14.37
N ASP A 264 -7.86 -10.74 -15.48
CA ASP A 264 -9.32 -10.72 -15.72
C ASP A 264 -10.08 -11.54 -14.66
N VAL A 265 -9.58 -12.73 -14.31
CA VAL A 265 -10.19 -13.61 -13.29
C VAL A 265 -10.21 -12.94 -11.92
N HIS A 266 -9.08 -12.38 -11.47
CA HIS A 266 -9.00 -11.69 -10.17
C HIS A 266 -9.82 -10.39 -10.15
N THR A 267 -9.89 -9.67 -11.27
CA THR A 267 -10.77 -8.49 -11.42
C THR A 267 -12.25 -8.86 -11.25
N MET A 268 -12.68 -9.97 -11.87
CA MET A 268 -14.07 -10.45 -11.77
C MET A 268 -14.39 -10.86 -10.33
N LYS A 269 -13.56 -11.67 -9.69
CA LYS A 269 -13.74 -12.12 -8.30
C LYS A 269 -13.76 -10.95 -7.32
N ALA A 270 -12.86 -9.96 -7.47
CA ALA A 270 -12.86 -8.77 -6.65
C ALA A 270 -14.22 -8.06 -6.72
N LYS A 271 -14.76 -7.87 -7.92
CA LYS A 271 -16.09 -7.24 -8.10
C LYS A 271 -17.22 -8.06 -7.48
N GLU A 272 -17.22 -9.40 -7.65
CA GLU A 272 -18.23 -10.29 -7.05
C GLU A 272 -18.26 -10.15 -5.52
N HIS A 273 -17.09 -10.17 -4.87
CA HIS A 273 -17.02 -9.98 -3.42
C HIS A 273 -17.51 -8.59 -3.00
N LEU A 274 -17.12 -7.55 -3.73
CA LEU A 274 -17.55 -6.19 -3.42
C LEU A 274 -19.05 -5.99 -3.63
N GLU A 275 -19.68 -6.67 -4.61
CA GLU A 275 -21.13 -6.61 -4.86
C GLU A 275 -21.96 -7.14 -3.68
N ALA A 276 -21.43 -8.03 -2.85
CA ALA A 276 -22.09 -8.57 -1.69
C ALA A 276 -22.10 -7.62 -0.47
N VAL A 277 -21.24 -6.60 -0.46
CA VAL A 277 -21.11 -5.64 0.66
C VAL A 277 -22.23 -4.60 0.64
N LYS A 278 -22.80 -4.30 1.82
CA LYS A 278 -23.89 -3.34 1.99
C LYS A 278 -23.38 -1.89 2.16
N MET A 279 -22.79 -1.34 1.09
CA MET A 279 -22.23 0.01 1.04
C MET A 279 -22.41 0.65 -0.35
N ASP A 280 -22.13 1.93 -0.50
CA ASP A 280 -21.88 2.51 -1.83
C ASP A 280 -20.51 2.04 -2.35
N ARG A 281 -20.53 1.27 -3.41
CA ARG A 281 -19.36 0.59 -3.99
C ARG A 281 -18.69 1.37 -5.12
N THR A 282 -19.26 2.53 -5.48
CA THR A 282 -18.92 3.26 -6.71
C THR A 282 -17.41 3.56 -6.80
N LEU A 283 -16.80 4.06 -5.71
CA LEU A 283 -15.38 4.40 -5.71
C LEU A 283 -14.49 3.16 -5.75
N LEU A 284 -14.79 2.11 -4.97
CA LEU A 284 -13.98 0.89 -4.93
C LEU A 284 -14.08 0.11 -6.25
N LEU A 285 -15.27 0.04 -6.89
CA LEU A 285 -15.41 -0.53 -8.23
C LEU A 285 -14.61 0.25 -9.27
N ALA A 286 -14.72 1.58 -9.26
CA ALA A 286 -13.97 2.43 -10.17
C ALA A 286 -12.45 2.33 -9.95
N LEU A 287 -11.99 2.11 -8.71
CA LEU A 287 -10.59 1.89 -8.39
C LEU A 287 -10.12 0.53 -8.89
N THR A 288 -10.94 -0.53 -8.73
CA THR A 288 -10.65 -1.87 -9.28
C THR A 288 -10.46 -1.81 -10.79
N ASP A 289 -11.39 -1.15 -11.50
CA ASP A 289 -11.30 -0.94 -12.95
C ASP A 289 -10.06 -0.12 -13.34
N TYR A 290 -9.72 0.90 -12.56
CA TYR A 290 -8.53 1.70 -12.80
C TYR A 290 -7.25 0.88 -12.65
N VAL A 291 -7.13 0.07 -11.59
CA VAL A 291 -5.95 -0.79 -11.37
C VAL A 291 -5.81 -1.81 -12.50
N ALA A 292 -6.89 -2.49 -12.88
CA ALA A 292 -6.88 -3.47 -13.97
C ALA A 292 -6.54 -2.83 -15.33
N GLY A 293 -7.05 -1.62 -15.60
CA GLY A 293 -6.93 -0.95 -16.89
C GLY A 293 -5.80 0.07 -17.03
N ARG A 294 -4.99 0.33 -15.98
CA ARG A 294 -3.90 1.34 -16.03
C ARG A 294 -2.81 0.94 -17.04
N ASP A 295 -2.12 1.94 -17.58
CA ASP A 295 -1.00 1.82 -18.53
C ASP A 295 0.34 2.30 -17.95
N HIS A 296 0.35 2.69 -16.65
CA HIS A 296 1.53 3.14 -15.89
C HIS A 296 1.32 3.04 -14.37
#